data_4348c59fec563df53b6eecfff37ca6da
#
_entry.id   4348c59fec563df53b6eecfff37ca6da
#
_cell.length_a   1.000
_cell.length_b   1.000
_cell.length_c   1.000
_cell.angle_alpha   90.00
_cell.angle_beta   90.00
_cell.angle_gamma   90.00
#
_symmetry.space_group_name_H-M   'P 1'
#
loop_
_entity.id
_entity.type
_entity.pdbx_description
1 polymer ?
#
loop_
_entity_poly.entity_id
_entity_poly.type
_entity_poly.pdbx_seq_one_letter_code
_entity_poly.pdbx_strand_id
1 'polypeptide(L)'
;MDSASQSRGNRYLLREIAEHTGIEYTDVYANAARFDKKGSIGCGALVKKNLPIVSRYIAYLPGDEPRAAIQLELEKFVFIATHSDLNNEKRRQGTKIICNDSREMKKPVFVAGDLNDSFRWSRSNVSFPLYQKDFIIASDTVGNTIPGRTDNGALIDFILLSKKGKNKIKIVGSKIVREINIEGKTIDLGEISDHYPVFTDIICK
;
A
#
# COMPACT_ATOMS: atom_id res chain seq x y z
N MET A 1 -4.71 -2.74 -8.01
CA MET A 1 -6.04 -2.12 -8.20
C MET A 1 -6.23 -1.84 -9.67
N ASP A 2 -7.28 -2.33 -10.27
CA ASP A 2 -7.60 -2.13 -11.68
C ASP A 2 -8.05 -0.68 -11.91
N SER A 3 -7.34 0.09 -12.73
CA SER A 3 -7.61 1.53 -12.90
C SER A 3 -8.58 1.85 -14.03
N ALA A 4 -8.70 0.95 -15.00
CA ALA A 4 -9.64 1.10 -16.09
C ALA A 4 -9.97 -0.28 -16.66
N SER A 5 -11.23 -0.63 -16.71
CA SER A 5 -11.71 -1.90 -17.24
C SER A 5 -12.84 -1.66 -18.22
N GLN A 6 -12.74 -2.20 -19.42
CA GLN A 6 -13.85 -2.17 -20.38
C GLN A 6 -15.08 -2.94 -19.90
N SER A 7 -14.88 -4.01 -19.12
CA SER A 7 -15.99 -4.75 -18.51
C SER A 7 -16.78 -3.90 -17.51
N ARG A 8 -16.19 -2.80 -17.05
CA ARG A 8 -16.79 -1.80 -16.14
C ARG A 8 -17.05 -0.46 -16.83
N GLY A 9 -17.13 -0.42 -18.15
CA GLY A 9 -17.49 0.78 -18.92
C GLY A 9 -16.40 1.85 -18.99
N ASN A 10 -15.13 1.46 -19.15
CA ASN A 10 -13.98 2.37 -19.20
C ASN A 10 -13.83 3.29 -17.95
N ARG A 11 -14.20 2.79 -16.79
CA ARG A 11 -14.15 3.53 -15.54
C ARG A 11 -12.73 3.68 -15.03
N TYR A 12 -12.38 4.87 -14.54
CA TYR A 12 -11.12 5.14 -13.86
C TYR A 12 -11.37 5.14 -12.34
N LEU A 13 -11.13 3.99 -11.70
CA LEU A 13 -11.52 3.73 -10.32
C LEU A 13 -10.99 4.73 -9.30
N LEU A 14 -9.73 5.19 -9.45
CA LEU A 14 -9.17 6.19 -8.51
C LEU A 14 -9.96 7.49 -8.52
N ARG A 15 -10.36 7.97 -9.70
CA ARG A 15 -11.16 9.19 -9.82
C ARG A 15 -12.54 9.01 -9.23
N GLU A 16 -13.19 7.89 -9.51
CA GLU A 16 -14.51 7.59 -8.94
C GLU A 16 -14.48 7.52 -7.42
N ILE A 17 -13.44 6.87 -6.84
CA ILE A 17 -13.25 6.84 -5.39
C ILE A 17 -13.09 8.27 -4.86
N ALA A 18 -12.27 9.12 -5.51
CA ALA A 18 -12.09 10.51 -5.11
C ALA A 18 -13.41 11.30 -5.16
N GLU A 19 -14.16 11.17 -6.25
CA GLU A 19 -15.46 11.86 -6.44
C GLU A 19 -16.48 11.47 -5.36
N HIS A 20 -16.56 10.17 -5.02
CA HIS A 20 -17.50 9.68 -3.99
C HIS A 20 -17.18 10.14 -2.57
N THR A 21 -15.94 10.55 -2.29
CA THR A 21 -15.56 11.04 -0.94
C THR A 21 -15.95 12.51 -0.73
N GLY A 22 -16.24 13.26 -1.78
CA GLY A 22 -16.45 14.70 -1.72
C GLY A 22 -15.19 15.50 -1.34
N ILE A 23 -14.01 14.86 -1.31
CA ILE A 23 -12.73 15.48 -0.99
C ILE A 23 -11.91 15.62 -2.27
N GLU A 24 -11.27 16.77 -2.44
CA GLU A 24 -10.37 16.96 -3.57
C GLU A 24 -9.04 16.24 -3.39
N TYR A 25 -8.72 15.37 -4.37
CA TYR A 25 -7.49 14.61 -4.43
C TYR A 25 -6.71 14.86 -5.72
N THR A 26 -5.39 14.66 -5.62
CA THR A 26 -4.53 14.40 -6.78
C THR A 26 -4.40 12.88 -6.89
N ASP A 27 -4.80 12.32 -8.00
CA ASP A 27 -4.66 10.91 -8.31
C ASP A 27 -3.31 10.63 -8.99
N VAL A 28 -2.63 9.58 -8.55
CA VAL A 28 -1.41 9.08 -9.16
C VAL A 28 -1.57 7.58 -9.38
N TYR A 29 -1.31 7.14 -10.61
CA TYR A 29 -1.42 5.75 -10.99
C TYR A 29 -0.14 5.25 -11.67
N ALA A 30 0.37 4.12 -11.17
CA ALA A 30 1.44 3.37 -11.80
C ALA A 30 0.84 2.20 -12.57
N ASN A 31 0.80 2.33 -13.89
CA ASN A 31 0.36 1.26 -14.77
C ASN A 31 1.46 0.19 -14.88
N ALA A 32 1.26 -0.95 -14.23
CA ALA A 32 2.19 -2.08 -14.30
C ALA A 32 2.01 -2.89 -15.60
N ALA A 33 0.76 -3.09 -16.05
CA ALA A 33 0.47 -3.73 -17.33
C ALA A 33 -0.83 -3.23 -17.96
N ARG A 34 -0.88 -3.26 -19.29
CA ARG A 34 -2.11 -3.09 -20.06
C ARG A 34 -2.62 -4.44 -20.55
N PHE A 35 -3.90 -4.64 -20.45
CA PHE A 35 -4.60 -5.81 -21.01
C PHE A 35 -5.34 -5.41 -22.30
N ASP A 36 -4.60 -5.08 -23.36
CA ASP A 36 -5.14 -4.61 -24.63
C ASP A 36 -6.22 -3.52 -24.44
N LYS A 37 -7.43 -3.80 -24.98
CA LYS A 37 -8.59 -2.91 -24.82
C LYS A 37 -9.34 -3.10 -23.50
N LYS A 38 -8.91 -4.01 -22.62
CA LYS A 38 -9.66 -4.42 -21.42
C LYS A 38 -9.29 -3.68 -20.15
N GLY A 39 -8.33 -2.76 -20.22
CA GLY A 39 -7.90 -1.97 -19.06
C GLY A 39 -6.45 -2.17 -18.67
N SER A 40 -6.10 -1.79 -17.46
CA SER A 40 -4.75 -1.91 -16.92
C SER A 40 -4.78 -2.27 -15.44
N ILE A 41 -3.71 -2.90 -14.96
CA ILE A 41 -3.48 -3.23 -13.57
C ILE A 41 -2.26 -2.47 -13.05
N GLY A 42 -2.28 -2.08 -11.78
CA GLY A 42 -1.17 -1.39 -11.15
C GLY A 42 -1.51 -0.88 -9.76
N CYS A 43 -0.63 -0.04 -9.23
CA CYS A 43 -0.84 0.64 -7.96
C CYS A 43 -1.42 2.04 -8.17
N GLY A 44 -2.27 2.47 -7.24
CA GLY A 44 -2.85 3.80 -7.24
C GLY A 44 -2.67 4.51 -5.89
N ALA A 45 -2.57 5.83 -5.92
CA ALA A 45 -2.55 6.68 -4.75
C ALA A 45 -3.45 7.89 -4.95
N LEU A 46 -4.21 8.24 -3.92
CA LEU A 46 -4.97 9.47 -3.82
C LEU A 46 -4.34 10.35 -2.73
N VAL A 47 -3.88 11.53 -3.11
CA VAL A 47 -3.28 12.50 -2.20
C VAL A 47 -4.20 13.71 -2.09
N LYS A 48 -4.60 14.08 -0.87
CA LYS A 48 -5.42 15.29 -0.67
C LYS A 48 -4.72 16.50 -1.27
N LYS A 49 -5.44 17.36 -1.98
CA LYS A 49 -4.87 18.53 -2.68
C LYS A 49 -4.11 19.50 -1.78
N ASN A 50 -4.48 19.56 -0.49
CA ASN A 50 -3.74 20.36 0.50
C ASN A 50 -2.39 19.77 0.94
N LEU A 51 -2.02 18.58 0.43
CA LEU A 51 -0.72 17.95 0.61
C LEU A 51 0.05 17.95 -0.72
N PRO A 52 0.85 18.97 -1.03
CA PRO A 52 1.53 19.08 -2.31
C PRO A 52 2.48 17.91 -2.56
N ILE A 53 2.41 17.34 -3.75
CA ILE A 53 3.39 16.36 -4.24
C ILE A 53 4.57 17.16 -4.80
N VAL A 54 5.76 17.03 -4.16
CA VAL A 54 6.99 17.67 -4.57
C VAL A 54 7.58 16.97 -5.79
N SER A 55 7.64 15.65 -5.72
CA SER A 55 8.10 14.81 -6.84
C SER A 55 7.40 13.46 -6.83
N ARG A 56 7.37 12.81 -8.01
CA ARG A 56 6.83 11.45 -8.17
C ARG A 56 7.77 10.61 -9.01
N TYR A 57 7.88 9.35 -8.63
CA TYR A 57 8.63 8.35 -9.38
C TYR A 57 7.85 7.03 -9.41
N ILE A 58 7.95 6.30 -10.50
CA ILE A 58 7.36 4.97 -10.66
C ILE A 58 8.49 3.98 -10.90
N ALA A 59 8.63 3.01 -10.00
CA ALA A 59 9.53 1.89 -10.14
C ALA A 59 8.76 0.66 -10.63
N TYR A 60 9.21 0.04 -11.72
CA TYR A 60 8.73 -1.26 -12.12
C TYR A 60 9.48 -2.34 -11.34
N LEU A 61 8.73 -3.23 -10.71
CA LEU A 61 9.27 -4.26 -9.84
C LEU A 61 9.28 -5.62 -10.56
N PRO A 62 10.23 -6.50 -10.24
CA PRO A 62 10.21 -7.88 -10.69
C PRO A 62 8.93 -8.58 -10.24
N GLY A 63 8.30 -9.33 -11.16
CA GLY A 63 7.10 -10.10 -10.89
C GLY A 63 6.86 -11.15 -11.97
N ASP A 64 6.19 -12.23 -11.60
CA ASP A 64 5.59 -13.16 -12.58
C ASP A 64 4.34 -12.50 -13.17
N GLU A 65 3.66 -11.67 -12.38
CA GLU A 65 2.74 -10.66 -12.84
C GLU A 65 3.44 -9.28 -12.83
N PRO A 66 3.09 -8.37 -13.76
CA PRO A 66 3.66 -7.03 -13.75
C PRO A 66 3.37 -6.29 -12.44
N ARG A 67 4.42 -5.78 -11.80
CA ARG A 67 4.37 -5.05 -10.53
C ARG A 67 4.98 -3.66 -10.66
N ALA A 68 4.46 -2.71 -9.91
CA ALA A 68 5.00 -1.36 -9.84
C ALA A 68 4.88 -0.81 -8.42
N ALA A 69 5.75 0.13 -8.08
CA ALA A 69 5.66 0.96 -6.90
C ALA A 69 5.55 2.43 -7.31
N ILE A 70 4.66 3.16 -6.62
CA ILE A 70 4.55 4.62 -6.72
C ILE A 70 5.33 5.22 -5.57
N GLN A 71 6.28 6.07 -5.86
CA GLN A 71 6.98 6.87 -4.87
C GLN A 71 6.53 8.32 -4.99
N LEU A 72 5.99 8.86 -3.92
CA LEU A 72 5.52 10.24 -3.81
C LEU A 72 6.33 10.96 -2.74
N GLU A 73 7.08 11.96 -3.13
CA GLU A 73 7.73 12.86 -2.20
C GLU A 73 6.74 13.96 -1.83
N LEU A 74 6.40 14.04 -0.56
CA LEU A 74 5.62 15.11 0.04
C LEU A 74 6.56 16.05 0.81
N GLU A 75 6.03 17.13 1.36
CA GLU A 75 6.84 18.12 2.07
C GLU A 75 7.64 17.48 3.22
N LYS A 76 6.99 16.66 4.05
CA LYS A 76 7.57 16.13 5.30
C LYS A 76 8.02 14.67 5.24
N PHE A 77 7.56 13.90 4.27
CA PHE A 77 7.89 12.48 4.12
C PHE A 77 7.77 12.00 2.67
N VAL A 78 8.27 10.81 2.42
CA VAL A 78 8.06 10.07 1.17
C VAL A 78 7.08 8.94 1.44
N PHE A 79 6.15 8.71 0.53
CA PHE A 79 5.20 7.61 0.57
C PHE A 79 5.40 6.70 -0.63
N ILE A 80 5.59 5.41 -0.38
CA ILE A 80 5.72 4.38 -1.41
C ILE A 80 4.51 3.45 -1.33
N ALA A 81 3.69 3.45 -2.37
CA ALA A 81 2.59 2.49 -2.53
C ALA A 81 3.06 1.34 -3.43
N THR A 82 2.85 0.10 -3.00
CA THR A 82 3.29 -1.08 -3.74
C THR A 82 2.33 -2.25 -3.58
N HIS A 83 2.40 -3.19 -4.51
CA HIS A 83 1.82 -4.53 -4.41
C HIS A 83 2.90 -5.51 -4.84
N SER A 84 3.40 -6.27 -3.87
CA SER A 84 4.51 -7.21 -4.09
C SER A 84 4.05 -8.48 -4.83
N ASP A 85 4.98 -9.18 -5.46
CA ASP A 85 4.68 -10.39 -6.20
C ASP A 85 4.46 -11.61 -5.28
N LEU A 86 3.71 -12.60 -5.76
CA LEU A 86 3.47 -13.87 -5.05
C LEU A 86 4.71 -14.76 -5.05
N ASN A 87 5.56 -14.66 -6.07
CA ASN A 87 6.80 -15.41 -6.18
C ASN A 87 7.84 -14.88 -5.18
N ASN A 88 8.35 -15.76 -4.32
CA ASN A 88 9.29 -15.42 -3.24
C ASN A 88 10.54 -14.69 -3.75
N GLU A 89 11.15 -15.17 -4.85
CA GLU A 89 12.37 -14.55 -5.37
C GLU A 89 12.11 -13.18 -5.97
N LYS A 90 11.04 -13.03 -6.76
CA LYS A 90 10.63 -11.76 -7.35
C LYS A 90 10.25 -10.76 -6.27
N ARG A 91 9.50 -11.19 -5.25
CA ARG A 91 9.15 -10.38 -4.09
C ARG A 91 10.40 -9.91 -3.34
N ARG A 92 11.37 -10.81 -3.11
CA ARG A 92 12.64 -10.46 -2.46
C ARG A 92 13.43 -9.41 -3.26
N GLN A 93 13.48 -9.55 -4.60
CA GLN A 93 14.13 -8.59 -5.48
C GLN A 93 13.43 -7.22 -5.45
N GLY A 94 12.10 -7.19 -5.55
CA GLY A 94 11.31 -5.97 -5.44
C GLY A 94 11.52 -5.27 -4.09
N THR A 95 11.54 -6.04 -2.99
CA THR A 95 11.83 -5.50 -1.65
C THR A 95 13.22 -4.87 -1.58
N LYS A 96 14.26 -5.48 -2.19
CA LYS A 96 15.61 -4.91 -2.24
C LYS A 96 15.62 -3.56 -2.96
N ILE A 97 14.91 -3.45 -4.08
CA ILE A 97 14.79 -2.18 -4.82
C ILE A 97 14.19 -1.11 -3.91
N ILE A 98 13.03 -1.36 -3.30
CA ILE A 98 12.36 -0.42 -2.39
C ILE A 98 13.26 -0.03 -1.22
N CYS A 99 13.96 -0.98 -0.58
CA CYS A 99 14.87 -0.69 0.53
C CYS A 99 16.06 0.17 0.08
N ASN A 100 16.67 -0.12 -1.06
CA ASN A 100 17.80 0.64 -1.58
C ASN A 100 17.38 2.07 -1.91
N ASP A 101 16.29 2.26 -2.66
CA ASP A 101 15.76 3.58 -2.97
C ASP A 101 15.45 4.37 -1.68
N SER A 102 14.86 3.70 -0.69
CA SER A 102 14.50 4.34 0.59
C SER A 102 15.72 4.81 1.39
N ARG A 103 16.87 4.15 1.27
CA ARG A 103 18.11 4.56 1.97
C ARG A 103 18.64 5.89 1.47
N GLU A 104 18.51 6.14 0.16
CA GLU A 104 18.97 7.38 -0.48
C GLU A 104 18.10 8.60 -0.10
N MET A 105 16.88 8.36 0.39
CA MET A 105 15.97 9.43 0.74
C MET A 105 16.35 10.13 2.04
N LYS A 106 16.28 11.46 2.08
CA LYS A 106 16.59 12.27 3.27
C LYS A 106 15.42 12.40 4.24
N LYS A 107 14.19 12.22 3.74
CA LYS A 107 12.95 12.31 4.52
C LYS A 107 12.57 10.96 5.12
N PRO A 108 11.69 10.94 6.15
CA PRO A 108 11.01 9.70 6.55
C PRO A 108 10.33 9.04 5.35
N VAL A 109 10.40 7.71 5.26
CA VAL A 109 9.77 6.95 4.18
C VAL A 109 8.72 6.03 4.76
N PHE A 110 7.52 6.08 4.20
CA PHE A 110 6.49 5.07 4.40
C PHE A 110 6.45 4.12 3.20
N VAL A 111 6.28 2.83 3.47
CA VAL A 111 5.96 1.81 2.45
C VAL A 111 4.62 1.21 2.84
N ALA A 112 3.65 1.22 1.93
CA ALA A 112 2.31 0.72 2.19
C ALA A 112 1.78 -0.12 1.03
N GLY A 113 1.01 -1.15 1.37
CA GLY A 113 0.31 -2.00 0.43
C GLY A 113 0.29 -3.47 0.81
N ASP A 114 -0.19 -4.28 -0.10
CA ASP A 114 -0.09 -5.73 -0.03
C ASP A 114 1.35 -6.15 -0.32
N LEU A 115 2.04 -6.61 0.72
CA LEU A 115 3.41 -7.09 0.61
C LEU A 115 3.49 -8.56 0.19
N ASN A 116 2.35 -9.25 0.10
CA ASN A 116 2.27 -10.70 -0.17
C ASN A 116 3.23 -11.51 0.70
N ASP A 117 3.53 -10.99 1.89
CA ASP A 117 4.47 -11.56 2.85
C ASP A 117 4.05 -11.24 4.27
N SER A 118 4.49 -12.02 5.23
CA SER A 118 4.20 -11.80 6.64
C SER A 118 5.41 -12.12 7.51
N PHE A 119 5.68 -11.27 8.48
CA PHE A 119 6.69 -11.57 9.51
C PHE A 119 6.32 -12.81 10.36
N ARG A 120 5.06 -13.26 10.28
CA ARG A 120 4.55 -14.45 10.95
C ARG A 120 4.92 -15.76 10.24
N TRP A 121 5.35 -15.68 8.97
CA TRP A 121 5.70 -16.88 8.20
C TRP A 121 7.11 -17.38 8.55
N SER A 122 7.25 -18.68 8.67
CA SER A 122 8.53 -19.30 9.02
C SER A 122 9.43 -19.57 7.80
N ARG A 123 8.85 -19.89 6.64
CA ARG A 123 9.60 -20.33 5.45
C ARG A 123 9.52 -19.40 4.25
N SER A 124 8.40 -18.74 4.03
CA SER A 124 8.15 -17.87 2.87
C SER A 124 8.32 -16.38 3.18
N ASN A 125 8.72 -16.04 4.40
CA ASN A 125 9.05 -14.68 4.79
C ASN A 125 10.39 -14.27 4.19
N VAL A 126 10.36 -13.61 3.04
CA VAL A 126 11.55 -13.18 2.30
C VAL A 126 11.75 -11.66 2.30
N SER A 127 10.68 -10.89 2.56
CA SER A 127 10.68 -9.43 2.54
C SER A 127 10.98 -8.84 3.92
N PHE A 128 10.37 -9.35 4.99
CA PHE A 128 10.53 -8.77 6.32
C PHE A 128 11.96 -8.82 6.85
N PRO A 129 12.79 -9.86 6.61
CA PRO A 129 14.21 -9.82 7.00
C PRO A 129 14.99 -8.68 6.34
N LEU A 130 14.52 -8.18 5.18
CA LEU A 130 15.09 -7.01 4.50
C LEU A 130 14.50 -5.72 5.05
N TYR A 131 13.16 -5.61 5.08
CA TYR A 131 12.49 -4.43 5.61
C TYR A 131 12.88 -4.11 7.04
N GLN A 132 12.98 -5.10 7.92
CA GLN A 132 13.32 -4.92 9.34
C GLN A 132 14.70 -4.32 9.58
N LYS A 133 15.61 -4.31 8.59
CA LYS A 133 16.88 -3.60 8.70
C LYS A 133 16.68 -2.10 8.74
N ASP A 134 15.76 -1.57 7.92
CA ASP A 134 15.59 -0.15 7.66
C ASP A 134 14.25 0.41 8.16
N PHE A 135 13.26 -0.45 8.42
CA PHE A 135 11.89 -0.07 8.74
C PHE A 135 11.40 -0.68 10.06
N ILE A 136 10.39 -0.06 10.61
CA ILE A 136 9.50 -0.60 11.65
C ILE A 136 8.10 -0.76 11.05
N ILE A 137 7.31 -1.68 11.61
CA ILE A 137 5.89 -1.80 11.27
C ILE A 137 5.15 -0.65 11.96
N ALA A 138 4.43 0.15 11.16
CA ALA A 138 3.63 1.28 11.64
C ALA A 138 2.13 0.95 11.66
N SER A 139 1.71 -0.08 10.93
CA SER A 139 0.32 -0.55 10.94
C SER A 139 0.03 -1.49 12.10
N ASP A 140 -1.28 -1.66 12.37
CA ASP A 140 -1.76 -2.67 13.31
C ASP A 140 -1.30 -4.07 12.87
N THR A 141 -0.92 -4.86 13.84
CA THR A 141 -0.46 -6.25 13.65
C THR A 141 -1.36 -7.26 14.34
N VAL A 142 -2.52 -6.84 14.87
CA VAL A 142 -3.47 -7.71 15.55
C VAL A 142 -4.53 -8.21 14.58
N GLY A 143 -4.56 -9.52 14.35
CA GLY A 143 -5.50 -10.18 13.44
C GLY A 143 -4.97 -10.27 12.00
N ASN A 144 -5.86 -10.35 11.04
CA ASN A 144 -5.57 -10.65 9.65
C ASN A 144 -6.16 -9.58 8.73
N THR A 145 -5.54 -9.39 7.56
CA THR A 145 -6.01 -8.49 6.51
C THR A 145 -6.76 -9.22 5.39
N ILE A 146 -6.74 -10.56 5.38
CA ILE A 146 -7.57 -11.37 4.48
C ILE A 146 -8.81 -11.84 5.26
N PRO A 147 -10.04 -11.49 4.82
CA PRO A 147 -11.30 -11.93 5.43
C PRO A 147 -11.43 -13.46 5.46
N GLY A 148 -12.07 -13.97 6.51
CA GLY A 148 -12.38 -15.39 6.65
C GLY A 148 -11.19 -16.32 6.90
N ARG A 149 -9.94 -15.84 6.81
CA ARG A 149 -8.75 -16.63 7.14
C ARG A 149 -8.32 -16.41 8.57
N THR A 150 -8.08 -17.51 9.27
CA THR A 150 -7.65 -17.52 10.69
C THR A 150 -6.20 -17.99 10.87
N ASP A 151 -5.58 -18.50 9.80
CA ASP A 151 -4.20 -18.95 9.80
C ASP A 151 -3.21 -17.78 9.90
N ASN A 152 -2.02 -18.04 10.40
CA ASN A 152 -0.96 -17.04 10.58
C ASN A 152 -0.49 -16.36 9.27
N GLY A 153 -0.98 -16.82 8.11
CA GLY A 153 -0.62 -16.30 6.80
C GLY A 153 -1.50 -15.19 6.26
N ALA A 154 -2.52 -14.78 6.98
CA ALA A 154 -3.55 -13.85 6.48
C ALA A 154 -3.32 -12.37 6.83
N LEU A 155 -2.19 -12.01 7.44
CA LEU A 155 -1.75 -10.61 7.64
C LEU A 155 -0.64 -10.32 6.63
N ILE A 156 -0.97 -9.67 5.52
CA ILE A 156 -0.05 -9.39 4.41
C ILE A 156 -0.05 -7.93 3.94
N ASP A 157 -1.01 -7.13 4.40
CA ASP A 157 -1.09 -5.70 4.13
C ASP A 157 -0.47 -4.92 5.28
N PHE A 158 0.47 -4.06 4.97
CA PHE A 158 1.25 -3.34 5.96
C PHE A 158 1.47 -1.88 5.59
N ILE A 159 1.68 -1.07 6.63
CA ILE A 159 2.30 0.25 6.53
C ILE A 159 3.59 0.20 7.35
N LEU A 160 4.71 0.43 6.68
CA LEU A 160 6.04 0.45 7.28
C LEU A 160 6.55 1.89 7.35
N LEU A 161 7.29 2.24 8.40
CA LEU A 161 7.97 3.52 8.57
C LEU A 161 9.48 3.30 8.66
N SER A 162 10.26 4.03 7.88
CA SER A 162 11.71 3.98 7.95
C SER A 162 12.22 4.37 9.35
N LYS A 163 13.21 3.65 9.87
CA LYS A 163 13.80 3.89 11.20
C LYS A 163 14.35 5.31 11.35
N LYS A 164 14.89 5.87 10.27
CA LYS A 164 15.35 7.28 10.23
C LYS A 164 14.23 8.31 10.44
N GLY A 165 12.96 7.90 10.21
CA GLY A 165 11.78 8.73 10.44
C GLY A 165 11.25 8.70 11.87
N LYS A 166 11.70 7.76 12.70
CA LYS A 166 11.12 7.50 14.03
C LYS A 166 11.07 8.73 14.94
N ASN A 167 12.07 9.61 14.87
CA ASN A 167 12.12 10.83 15.67
C ASN A 167 11.31 12.00 15.06
N LYS A 168 10.99 11.95 13.77
CA LYS A 168 10.27 12.99 13.03
C LYS A 168 8.77 12.68 12.91
N ILE A 169 8.39 11.43 13.08
CA ILE A 169 7.02 10.94 12.94
C ILE A 169 6.59 10.30 14.26
N LYS A 170 5.41 10.68 14.74
CA LYS A 170 4.73 10.00 15.85
C LYS A 170 3.56 9.22 15.28
N ILE A 171 3.53 7.91 15.46
CA ILE A 171 2.37 7.08 15.19
C ILE A 171 1.39 7.29 16.34
N VAL A 172 0.16 7.69 16.04
CA VAL A 172 -0.89 8.00 17.02
C VAL A 172 -1.86 6.85 17.19
N GLY A 173 -2.17 6.19 16.08
CA GLY A 173 -3.07 5.04 16.05
C GLY A 173 -2.92 4.27 14.74
N SER A 174 -3.37 3.03 14.76
CA SER A 174 -3.48 2.20 13.56
C SER A 174 -4.56 1.14 13.77
N LYS A 175 -5.22 0.74 12.69
CA LYS A 175 -6.27 -0.27 12.74
C LYS A 175 -6.40 -1.00 11.40
N ILE A 176 -6.72 -2.30 11.48
CA ILE A 176 -7.29 -3.08 10.39
C ILE A 176 -8.81 -2.93 10.49
N VAL A 177 -9.45 -2.32 9.48
CA VAL A 177 -10.88 -2.00 9.51
C VAL A 177 -11.66 -3.19 8.97
N ARG A 178 -12.33 -3.92 9.83
CA ARG A 178 -13.13 -5.10 9.45
C ARG A 178 -14.57 -4.76 9.19
N GLU A 179 -15.09 -3.79 9.94
CA GLU A 179 -16.48 -3.37 9.86
C GLU A 179 -16.59 -1.85 9.96
N ILE A 180 -17.64 -1.32 9.38
CA ILE A 180 -18.03 0.09 9.50
C ILE A 180 -19.51 0.16 9.87
N ASN A 181 -19.90 1.24 10.57
CA ASN A 181 -21.30 1.51 10.84
C ASN A 181 -21.78 2.67 9.95
N ILE A 182 -22.81 2.41 9.17
CA ILE A 182 -23.47 3.42 8.32
C ILE A 182 -24.94 3.45 8.72
N GLU A 183 -25.40 4.57 9.23
CA GLU A 183 -26.81 4.79 9.63
C GLU A 183 -27.34 3.71 10.57
N GLY A 184 -26.52 3.26 11.51
CA GLY A 184 -26.88 2.24 12.49
C GLY A 184 -26.78 0.79 11.97
N LYS A 185 -26.40 0.58 10.73
CA LYS A 185 -26.18 -0.75 10.13
C LYS A 185 -24.69 -1.05 10.10
N THR A 186 -24.28 -2.15 10.75
CA THR A 186 -22.92 -2.66 10.66
C THR A 186 -22.73 -3.40 9.34
N ILE A 187 -21.68 -3.06 8.60
CA ILE A 187 -21.29 -3.67 7.32
C ILE A 187 -19.93 -4.32 7.53
N ASP A 188 -19.84 -5.63 7.27
CA ASP A 188 -18.56 -6.35 7.20
C ASP A 188 -17.87 -6.02 5.88
N LEU A 189 -16.67 -5.46 5.96
CA LEU A 189 -15.88 -5.11 4.77
C LEU A 189 -15.34 -6.35 4.04
N GLY A 190 -15.32 -7.51 4.69
CA GLY A 190 -14.98 -8.78 4.04
C GLY A 190 -16.02 -9.26 3.04
N GLU A 191 -17.27 -8.74 3.09
CA GLU A 191 -18.28 -8.98 2.07
C GLU A 191 -18.08 -8.11 0.81
N ILE A 192 -17.27 -7.05 0.92
CA ILE A 192 -17.05 -6.07 -0.15
C ILE A 192 -15.72 -6.30 -0.85
N SER A 193 -14.68 -6.73 -0.12
CA SER A 193 -13.32 -6.91 -0.61
C SER A 193 -12.69 -8.16 0.01
N ASP A 194 -11.78 -8.78 -0.73
CA ASP A 194 -10.93 -9.88 -0.27
C ASP A 194 -9.77 -9.43 0.63
N HIS A 195 -9.61 -8.11 0.84
CA HIS A 195 -8.70 -7.53 1.81
C HIS A 195 -9.40 -6.47 2.68
N TYR A 196 -9.10 -6.47 3.98
CA TYR A 196 -9.51 -5.40 4.88
C TYR A 196 -8.61 -4.16 4.72
N PRO A 197 -9.18 -2.95 4.70
CA PRO A 197 -8.40 -1.72 4.72
C PRO A 197 -7.55 -1.59 5.97
N VAL A 198 -6.34 -1.06 5.81
CA VAL A 198 -5.41 -0.75 6.90
C VAL A 198 -5.10 0.74 6.88
N PHE A 199 -5.15 1.39 8.04
CA PHE A 199 -4.71 2.78 8.17
C PHE A 199 -3.74 2.98 9.34
N THR A 200 -3.03 4.09 9.30
CA THR A 200 -2.17 4.57 10.38
C THR A 200 -2.28 6.08 10.48
N ASP A 201 -2.63 6.57 11.65
CA ASP A 201 -2.64 7.99 11.97
C ASP A 201 -1.27 8.44 12.47
N ILE A 202 -0.78 9.54 11.93
CA ILE A 202 0.55 10.08 12.24
C ILE A 202 0.51 11.57 12.54
N ILE A 203 1.47 12.00 13.34
CA ILE A 203 1.83 13.41 13.52
C ILE A 203 3.25 13.60 13.03
N CYS A 204 3.44 14.52 12.08
CA CYS A 204 4.76 14.99 11.67
C CYS A 204 5.21 16.07 12.67
N LYS A 205 6.35 15.85 13.32
CA LYS A 205 6.97 16.80 14.24
C LYS A 205 7.74 17.88 13.49
#